data_e6cc0f45a43d6db547fb2ee04c0a2a4c
#
_entry.id   e6cc0f45a43d6db547fb2ee04c0a2a4c
#
_cell.length_a   1.000
_cell.length_b   1.000
_cell.length_c   1.000
_cell.angle_alpha   90.00
_cell.angle_beta   90.00
_cell.angle_gamma   90.00
#
_symmetry.space_group_name_H-M   'P 1'
#
loop_
_entity.id
_entity.type
_entity.pdbx_description
1 polymer ?
#
loop_
_entity_poly.entity_id
_entity_poly.type
_entity_poly.pdbx_seq_one_letter_code
_entity_poly.pdbx_strand_id
1 'polypeptide(L)'
;IPCTAPPWGKLVAVDLAQGRIAWHVPLGSVHEMAPFPLPWHINWGTPNLGGGLVTDGGVFFIGATMDRQFRAFDVRSGRELWSYQLPIDATATPMSYTSMGRQYVLVNAGGHAMYNRGTGDHLIAFALPANPKHDAPRNIPWPLADVGQARTAREILPDGRIHLSIQHRPLPGVTPQMLAWWYRVLPISQVEFDGALRPLYHLFHPTEHGRIWVEAPAADGRPGV
;
A
#
# COMPACT_ATOMS: atom_id res chain seq x y z
N ILE A 1 3.75 33.23 3.11
CA ILE A 1 2.89 32.72 2.01
C ILE A 1 3.68 32.88 0.74
N PRO A 2 3.86 31.83 -0.06
CA PRO A 2 4.54 31.94 -1.36
C PRO A 2 3.81 32.92 -2.29
N CYS A 3 4.58 33.69 -3.06
CA CYS A 3 4.03 34.66 -4.00
C CYS A 3 3.61 34.04 -5.35
N THR A 4 3.72 32.72 -5.48
CA THR A 4 3.41 31.98 -6.69
C THR A 4 2.21 31.05 -6.48
N ALA A 5 1.50 30.75 -7.57
CA ALA A 5 0.40 29.79 -7.52
C ALA A 5 0.93 28.37 -7.17
N PRO A 6 0.15 27.56 -6.43
CA PRO A 6 0.51 26.15 -6.15
C PRO A 6 0.56 25.32 -7.45
N PRO A 7 1.23 24.15 -7.40
CA PRO A 7 1.82 23.51 -6.24
C PRO A 7 3.20 24.06 -5.88
N TRP A 8 3.44 24.26 -4.56
CA TRP A 8 4.68 24.81 -4.04
C TRP A 8 5.79 23.76 -3.85
N GLY A 9 5.46 22.50 -3.88
CA GLY A 9 6.38 21.37 -3.94
C GLY A 9 5.86 20.31 -4.89
N LYS A 10 6.76 19.68 -5.63
CA LYS A 10 6.42 18.64 -6.62
C LYS A 10 7.41 17.50 -6.56
N LEU A 11 6.90 16.30 -6.73
CA LEU A 11 7.69 15.15 -7.13
C LEU A 11 7.57 14.98 -8.64
N VAL A 12 8.71 14.85 -9.31
CA VAL A 12 8.78 14.80 -10.79
C VAL A 12 9.61 13.59 -11.18
N ALA A 13 9.10 12.75 -12.06
CA ALA A 13 9.86 11.71 -12.72
C ALA A 13 10.23 12.15 -14.15
N VAL A 14 11.50 11.99 -14.49
CA VAL A 14 12.03 12.31 -15.80
C VAL A 14 12.48 11.04 -16.49
N ASP A 15 11.98 10.80 -17.68
CA ASP A 15 12.46 9.76 -18.58
C ASP A 15 13.74 10.27 -19.27
N LEU A 16 14.88 9.80 -18.81
CA LEU A 16 16.18 10.25 -19.32
C LEU A 16 16.44 9.78 -20.76
N ALA A 17 15.85 8.66 -21.18
CA ALA A 17 16.03 8.16 -22.55
C ALA A 17 15.27 9.01 -23.57
N GLN A 18 14.14 9.58 -23.17
CA GLN A 18 13.29 10.41 -24.02
C GLN A 18 13.42 11.91 -23.72
N GLY A 19 14.14 12.28 -22.66
CA GLY A 19 14.33 13.69 -22.26
C GLY A 19 13.02 14.40 -21.88
N ARG A 20 12.03 13.67 -21.36
CA ARG A 20 10.71 14.23 -21.04
C ARG A 20 10.26 13.89 -19.62
N ILE A 21 9.39 14.71 -19.09
CA ILE A 21 8.70 14.42 -17.83
C ILE A 21 7.72 13.25 -18.07
N ALA A 22 7.92 12.15 -17.35
CA ALA A 22 7.04 10.99 -17.40
C ALA A 22 5.74 11.27 -16.61
N TRP A 23 5.89 11.84 -15.40
CA TRP A 23 4.77 12.26 -14.55
C TRP A 23 5.24 13.28 -13.51
N HIS A 24 4.29 14.00 -12.92
CA HIS A 24 4.53 14.86 -11.77
C HIS A 24 3.31 14.87 -10.86
N VAL A 25 3.53 14.99 -9.55
CA VAL A 25 2.49 15.10 -8.53
C VAL A 25 2.87 16.16 -7.50
N PRO A 26 1.90 16.85 -6.88
CA PRO A 26 2.18 17.71 -5.73
C PRO A 26 2.80 16.89 -4.59
N LEU A 27 3.79 17.44 -3.89
CA LEU A 27 4.43 16.78 -2.76
C LEU A 27 4.26 17.63 -1.50
N GLY A 28 3.49 17.08 -0.55
CA GLY A 28 3.15 17.71 0.72
C GLY A 28 1.78 18.37 0.75
N SER A 29 1.27 18.54 1.95
CA SER A 29 0.01 19.21 2.25
C SER A 29 0.25 20.46 3.09
N VAL A 30 -0.45 21.54 2.81
CA VAL A 30 -0.40 22.78 3.58
C VAL A 30 -1.31 22.77 4.81
N HIS A 31 -1.99 21.67 5.07
CA HIS A 31 -2.98 21.54 6.14
C HIS A 31 -2.40 21.97 7.52
N GLU A 32 -1.22 21.49 7.86
CA GLU A 32 -0.56 21.82 9.13
C GLU A 32 0.13 23.20 9.15
N MET A 33 0.24 23.85 8.00
CA MET A 33 0.85 25.18 7.87
C MET A 33 -0.20 26.30 7.89
N ALA A 34 -1.46 25.95 7.82
CA ALA A 34 -2.54 26.94 7.84
C ALA A 34 -2.65 27.57 9.24
N PRO A 35 -2.91 28.89 9.34
CA PRO A 35 -3.06 29.57 10.61
C PRO A 35 -4.34 29.21 11.38
N PHE A 36 -5.21 28.42 10.76
CA PHE A 36 -6.47 27.90 11.32
C PHE A 36 -6.72 26.48 10.80
N PRO A 37 -7.46 25.65 11.54
CA PRO A 37 -7.80 24.29 11.09
C PRO A 37 -8.55 24.31 9.76
N LEU A 38 -8.03 23.56 8.78
CA LEU A 38 -8.71 23.37 7.50
C LEU A 38 -9.58 22.12 7.61
N PRO A 39 -10.84 22.16 7.14
CA PRO A 39 -11.76 21.02 7.24
C PRO A 39 -11.45 19.90 6.22
N TRP A 40 -10.52 20.13 5.29
CA TRP A 40 -10.10 19.17 4.26
C TRP A 40 -8.58 19.25 4.02
N HIS A 41 -8.02 18.16 3.54
CA HIS A 41 -6.61 18.11 3.13
C HIS A 41 -6.43 18.79 1.77
N ILE A 42 -5.52 19.75 1.70
CA ILE A 42 -5.20 20.48 0.49
C ILE A 42 -3.77 20.10 0.05
N ASN A 43 -3.67 19.36 -1.03
CA ASN A 43 -2.39 18.91 -1.60
C ASN A 43 -1.82 19.97 -2.56
N TRP A 44 -1.45 21.12 -2.01
CA TRP A 44 -0.79 22.18 -2.79
C TRP A 44 0.72 22.06 -2.83
N GLY A 45 1.27 20.99 -2.26
CA GLY A 45 2.70 20.85 -2.07
C GLY A 45 3.23 21.79 -0.98
N THR A 46 4.36 21.45 -0.44
CA THR A 46 5.10 22.29 0.52
C THR A 46 6.50 22.54 -0.02
N PRO A 47 7.22 23.55 0.47
CA PRO A 47 8.66 23.57 0.26
C PRO A 47 9.28 22.25 0.67
N ASN A 48 10.15 21.70 -0.17
CA ASN A 48 10.75 20.39 0.04
C ASN A 48 12.24 20.56 0.36
N LEU A 49 12.70 19.91 1.41
CA LEU A 49 14.10 19.83 1.77
C LEU A 49 14.45 18.40 2.17
N GLY A 50 15.31 17.77 1.39
CA GLY A 50 15.73 16.39 1.60
C GLY A 50 15.71 15.58 0.31
N GLY A 51 16.20 14.36 0.40
CA GLY A 51 16.21 13.38 -0.69
C GLY A 51 15.21 12.25 -0.46
N GLY A 52 15.13 11.38 -1.45
CA GLY A 52 14.33 10.17 -1.37
C GLY A 52 15.14 8.92 -1.70
N LEU A 53 14.55 7.76 -1.47
CA LEU A 53 15.11 6.43 -1.70
C LEU A 53 14.24 5.68 -2.68
N VAL A 54 14.82 5.19 -3.79
CA VAL A 54 14.17 4.24 -4.69
C VAL A 54 14.59 2.83 -4.33
N THR A 55 13.64 1.92 -4.26
CA THR A 55 13.90 0.48 -4.08
C THR A 55 13.79 -0.26 -5.41
N ASP A 56 14.44 -1.41 -5.53
CA ASP A 56 14.37 -2.27 -6.71
C ASP A 56 12.93 -2.73 -7.04
N GLY A 57 12.08 -2.86 -6.01
CA GLY A 57 10.65 -3.13 -6.18
C GLY A 57 9.82 -2.00 -6.79
N GLY A 58 10.44 -0.89 -7.21
CA GLY A 58 9.75 0.23 -7.85
C GLY A 58 8.98 1.14 -6.89
N VAL A 59 9.39 1.20 -5.63
CA VAL A 59 8.81 2.09 -4.63
C VAL A 59 9.80 3.21 -4.28
N PHE A 60 9.33 4.44 -4.31
CA PHE A 60 10.08 5.63 -3.93
C PHE A 60 9.61 6.15 -2.56
N PHE A 61 10.51 6.19 -1.58
CA PHE A 61 10.25 6.70 -0.25
C PHE A 61 10.81 8.11 -0.07
N ILE A 62 10.03 8.99 0.53
CA ILE A 62 10.44 10.38 0.79
C ILE A 62 9.71 10.98 2.00
N GLY A 63 10.45 11.72 2.84
CA GLY A 63 9.90 12.65 3.81
C GLY A 63 9.88 14.06 3.22
N ALA A 64 10.94 14.81 3.36
CA ALA A 64 11.29 16.08 2.68
C ALA A 64 10.20 17.18 2.71
N THR A 65 9.06 16.96 3.33
CA THR A 65 7.91 17.87 3.36
C THR A 65 7.71 18.48 4.73
N MET A 66 7.00 19.61 4.79
CA MET A 66 6.70 20.34 6.01
C MET A 66 5.37 19.91 6.66
N ASP A 67 4.84 18.75 6.32
CA ASP A 67 3.59 18.22 6.87
C ASP A 67 3.79 16.94 7.70
N ARG A 68 5.03 16.68 8.11
CA ARG A 68 5.43 15.52 8.92
C ARG A 68 5.01 14.18 8.35
N GLN A 69 4.89 14.07 7.02
CA GLN A 69 4.51 12.82 6.37
C GLN A 69 5.74 12.14 5.78
N PHE A 70 5.88 10.85 6.05
CA PHE A 70 6.77 9.97 5.30
C PHE A 70 5.92 9.16 4.33
N ARG A 71 6.26 9.22 3.04
CA ARG A 71 5.42 8.70 1.96
C ARG A 71 6.15 7.68 1.11
N ALA A 72 5.38 6.76 0.55
CA ALA A 72 5.83 5.84 -0.49
C ALA A 72 5.02 6.06 -1.77
N PHE A 73 5.71 6.15 -2.90
CA PHE A 73 5.12 6.36 -4.22
C PHE A 73 5.51 5.22 -5.17
N ASP A 74 4.61 4.88 -6.07
CA ASP A 74 4.93 4.02 -7.21
C ASP A 74 5.78 4.81 -8.23
N VAL A 75 6.96 4.30 -8.55
CA VAL A 75 7.93 4.98 -9.43
C VAL A 75 7.40 5.16 -10.85
N ARG A 76 6.53 4.28 -11.33
CA ARG A 76 6.03 4.31 -12.70
C ARG A 76 4.91 5.31 -12.91
N SER A 77 4.06 5.49 -11.89
CA SER A 77 2.84 6.29 -12.00
C SER A 77 2.83 7.56 -11.15
N GLY A 78 3.72 7.67 -10.15
CA GLY A 78 3.67 8.73 -9.15
C GLY A 78 2.51 8.62 -8.17
N ARG A 79 1.78 7.50 -8.18
CA ARG A 79 0.69 7.27 -7.23
C ARG A 79 1.24 7.06 -5.82
N GLU A 80 0.69 7.76 -4.84
CA GLU A 80 0.98 7.51 -3.44
C GLU A 80 0.42 6.13 -3.04
N LEU A 81 1.28 5.27 -2.51
CA LEU A 81 0.95 3.91 -2.09
C LEU A 81 0.70 3.83 -0.59
N TRP A 82 1.40 4.69 0.18
CA TRP A 82 1.36 4.66 1.63
C TRP A 82 1.91 5.97 2.20
N SER A 83 1.41 6.36 3.37
CA SER A 83 1.95 7.45 4.15
C SER A 83 1.89 7.15 5.65
N TYR A 84 2.78 7.79 6.40
CA TYR A 84 2.87 7.68 7.85
C TYR A 84 3.15 9.05 8.47
N GLN A 85 2.38 9.42 9.50
CA GLN A 85 2.56 10.65 10.25
C GLN A 85 3.77 10.53 11.18
N LEU A 86 4.79 11.30 10.92
CA LEU A 86 5.98 11.39 11.77
C LEU A 86 5.74 12.34 12.96
N PRO A 87 6.48 12.17 14.07
CA PRO A 87 6.42 13.10 15.20
C PRO A 87 6.91 14.51 14.86
N ILE A 88 7.86 14.62 13.91
CA ILE A 88 8.43 15.87 13.39
C ILE A 88 8.82 15.72 11.93
N ASP A 89 9.12 16.82 11.23
CA ASP A 89 9.51 16.82 9.83
C ASP A 89 10.78 15.97 9.60
N ALA A 90 10.82 15.21 8.51
CA ALA A 90 11.97 14.41 8.11
C ALA A 90 12.64 15.03 6.87
N THR A 91 13.72 15.74 7.08
CA THR A 91 14.52 16.37 6.02
C THR A 91 15.72 15.53 5.59
N ALA A 92 16.04 14.48 6.34
CA ALA A 92 17.11 13.57 5.97
C ALA A 92 16.66 12.59 4.85
N THR A 93 17.58 12.26 3.96
CA THR A 93 17.36 11.21 2.97
C THR A 93 17.19 9.86 3.66
N PRO A 94 16.10 9.12 3.38
CA PRO A 94 15.92 7.80 3.95
C PRO A 94 16.96 6.81 3.40
N MET A 95 17.19 5.75 4.14
CA MET A 95 18.06 4.64 3.72
C MET A 95 17.35 3.29 3.86
N SER A 96 17.82 2.28 3.14
CA SER A 96 17.36 0.90 3.28
C SER A 96 18.50 0.00 3.71
N TYR A 97 18.18 -0.97 4.55
CA TYR A 97 19.09 -2.04 4.96
C TYR A 97 18.35 -3.34 5.16
N THR A 98 19.10 -4.44 5.19
CA THR A 98 18.54 -5.75 5.47
C THR A 98 19.11 -6.27 6.79
N SER A 99 18.25 -6.77 7.65
CA SER A 99 18.63 -7.45 8.89
C SER A 99 17.79 -8.72 9.07
N MET A 100 18.44 -9.82 9.38
CA MET A 100 17.80 -11.14 9.55
C MET A 100 16.87 -11.53 8.37
N GLY A 101 17.30 -11.23 7.13
CA GLY A 101 16.52 -11.52 5.92
C GLY A 101 15.31 -10.61 5.68
N ARG A 102 15.14 -9.58 6.49
CA ARG A 102 14.05 -8.62 6.36
C ARG A 102 14.58 -7.25 5.94
N GLN A 103 13.95 -6.63 4.96
CA GLN A 103 14.26 -5.27 4.53
C GLN A 103 13.59 -4.24 5.43
N TYR A 104 14.34 -3.20 5.74
CA TYR A 104 13.90 -2.03 6.49
C TYR A 104 14.16 -0.77 5.68
N VAL A 105 13.28 0.21 5.83
CA VAL A 105 13.48 1.59 5.39
C VAL A 105 13.58 2.45 6.64
N LEU A 106 14.69 3.17 6.75
CA LEU A 106 15.01 4.01 7.91
C LEU A 106 14.91 5.48 7.52
N VAL A 107 14.28 6.27 8.36
CA VAL A 107 14.22 7.72 8.21
C VAL A 107 14.55 8.40 9.53
N ASN A 108 15.32 9.50 9.45
CA ASN A 108 15.53 10.39 10.59
C ASN A 108 14.50 11.52 10.53
N ALA A 109 13.63 11.56 11.53
CA ALA A 109 12.71 12.65 11.76
C ALA A 109 13.33 13.60 12.81
N GLY A 110 14.22 14.45 12.32
CA GLY A 110 15.01 15.39 13.14
C GLY A 110 14.51 16.82 13.10
N GLY A 111 13.51 17.13 12.27
CA GLY A 111 13.08 18.50 12.00
C GLY A 111 14.14 19.30 11.22
N HIS A 112 13.96 20.58 11.13
CA HIS A 112 14.94 21.51 10.55
C HIS A 112 14.80 22.92 11.13
N ALA A 113 15.88 23.44 11.67
CA ALA A 113 15.90 24.74 12.36
C ALA A 113 15.43 25.92 11.48
N MET A 114 15.74 25.87 10.17
CA MET A 114 15.34 26.91 9.22
C MET A 114 13.83 27.09 9.09
N TYR A 115 13.07 26.01 9.30
CA TYR A 115 11.60 26.06 9.18
C TYR A 115 10.91 26.48 10.47
N ASN A 116 11.67 26.66 11.56
CA ASN A 116 11.15 27.02 12.89
C ASN A 116 9.96 26.13 13.34
N ARG A 117 9.98 24.86 12.99
CA ARG A 117 8.93 23.86 13.30
C ARG A 117 9.37 22.86 14.36
N GLY A 118 10.50 23.15 15.01
CA GLY A 118 11.10 22.29 16.00
C GLY A 118 12.18 21.37 15.46
N THR A 119 12.89 20.76 16.39
CA THR A 119 13.90 19.73 16.14
C THR A 119 13.59 18.50 16.96
N GLY A 120 14.06 17.33 16.53
CA GLY A 120 13.86 16.05 17.19
C GLY A 120 15.04 15.12 16.96
N ASP A 121 14.98 13.96 17.60
CA ASP A 121 16.01 12.92 17.57
C ASP A 121 15.44 11.53 17.22
N HIS A 122 14.33 11.53 16.48
CA HIS A 122 13.63 10.29 16.15
C HIS A 122 14.28 9.58 14.96
N LEU A 123 14.73 8.36 15.18
CA LEU A 123 15.18 7.44 14.15
C LEU A 123 14.16 6.33 14.03
N ILE A 124 13.42 6.28 12.89
CA ILE A 124 12.26 5.41 12.71
C ILE A 124 12.53 4.43 11.58
N ALA A 125 12.41 3.14 11.88
CA ALA A 125 12.56 2.07 10.92
C ALA A 125 11.19 1.47 10.58
N PHE A 126 10.90 1.40 9.30
CA PHE A 126 9.72 0.75 8.74
C PHE A 126 10.13 -0.55 8.07
N ALA A 127 9.31 -1.56 8.22
CA ALA A 127 9.43 -2.78 7.46
C ALA A 127 8.03 -3.24 7.08
N LEU A 128 7.92 -3.91 5.96
CA LEU A 128 6.71 -4.67 5.72
C LEU A 128 6.47 -5.58 6.94
N PRO A 129 5.22 -5.80 7.36
CA PRO A 129 4.93 -6.84 8.34
C PRO A 129 5.78 -8.04 7.95
N ALA A 130 6.46 -8.69 8.89
CA ALA A 130 7.11 -9.96 8.61
C ALA A 130 6.04 -10.73 7.85
N ASN A 131 6.38 -11.13 6.60
CA ASN A 131 5.47 -11.89 5.75
C ASN A 131 4.68 -12.74 6.72
N PRO A 132 3.36 -12.58 6.89
CA PRO A 132 2.72 -13.25 7.99
C PRO A 132 3.25 -14.64 7.86
N LYS A 133 4.13 -15.03 8.76
CA LYS A 133 4.61 -16.41 8.81
C LYS A 133 3.31 -17.08 8.67
N HIS A 134 3.06 -17.79 7.55
CA HIS A 134 1.78 -18.42 7.39
C HIS A 134 1.45 -18.93 8.76
N ASP A 135 0.64 -18.19 9.49
CA ASP A 135 0.34 -18.52 10.88
C ASP A 135 -0.05 -19.97 10.78
N ALA A 136 0.42 -20.78 11.69
CA ALA A 136 0.14 -22.22 11.64
C ALA A 136 -1.31 -22.39 11.18
N PRO A 137 -1.58 -23.12 10.09
CA PRO A 137 -2.91 -23.14 9.48
C PRO A 137 -3.94 -23.25 10.58
N ARG A 138 -4.94 -22.36 10.58
CA ARG A 138 -6.00 -22.43 11.57
C ARG A 138 -6.55 -23.84 11.59
N ASN A 139 -6.95 -24.33 12.74
CA ASN A 139 -7.48 -25.67 12.91
C ASN A 139 -8.83 -25.77 12.20
N ILE A 140 -8.79 -25.99 10.89
CA ILE A 140 -9.98 -26.24 10.06
C ILE A 140 -10.28 -27.74 10.04
N PRO A 141 -11.55 -28.14 10.02
CA PRO A 141 -11.96 -29.54 10.16
C PRO A 141 -11.77 -30.38 8.88
N TRP A 142 -11.05 -29.90 7.90
CA TRP A 142 -10.74 -30.61 6.66
C TRP A 142 -9.29 -30.35 6.21
N PRO A 143 -8.68 -31.31 5.47
CA PRO A 143 -7.35 -31.13 4.93
C PRO A 143 -7.33 -30.08 3.82
N LEU A 144 -6.33 -29.18 3.85
CA LEU A 144 -6.07 -28.27 2.73
C LEU A 144 -5.52 -29.08 1.55
N ALA A 145 -6.00 -28.73 0.34
CA ALA A 145 -5.45 -29.30 -0.88
C ALA A 145 -4.01 -28.77 -1.13
N ASP A 146 -3.14 -29.65 -1.66
CA ASP A 146 -1.81 -29.23 -2.06
C ASP A 146 -1.89 -28.25 -3.25
N VAL A 147 -1.21 -27.11 -3.11
CA VAL A 147 -1.11 -26.06 -4.14
C VAL A 147 -0.52 -26.61 -5.45
N GLY A 148 0.38 -27.59 -5.38
CA GLY A 148 0.97 -28.27 -6.54
C GLY A 148 -0.04 -29.03 -7.42
N GLN A 149 -1.29 -29.17 -6.99
CA GLN A 149 -2.36 -29.82 -7.76
C GLN A 149 -3.06 -28.90 -8.76
N ALA A 150 -2.84 -27.59 -8.70
CA ALA A 150 -3.38 -26.64 -9.65
C ALA A 150 -2.46 -26.51 -10.88
N ARG A 151 -3.05 -26.43 -12.07
CA ARG A 151 -2.32 -26.04 -13.28
C ARG A 151 -2.30 -24.53 -13.38
N THR A 152 -1.13 -23.97 -13.53
CA THR A 152 -0.96 -22.52 -13.69
C THR A 152 -0.36 -22.22 -15.06
N ALA A 153 -0.82 -21.15 -15.70
CA ALA A 153 -0.21 -20.61 -16.91
C ALA A 153 -0.11 -19.09 -16.81
N ARG A 154 0.96 -18.55 -17.40
CA ARG A 154 1.20 -17.13 -17.51
C ARG A 154 1.48 -16.78 -18.98
N GLU A 155 0.72 -15.87 -19.53
CA GLU A 155 0.86 -15.38 -20.91
C GLU A 155 1.00 -13.85 -20.88
N ILE A 156 1.90 -13.34 -21.71
CA ILE A 156 2.01 -11.89 -21.94
C ILE A 156 1.30 -11.60 -23.26
N LEU A 157 0.22 -10.85 -23.18
CA LEU A 157 -0.58 -10.47 -24.35
C LEU A 157 0.15 -9.43 -25.21
N PRO A 158 -0.21 -9.27 -26.50
CA PRO A 158 0.43 -8.33 -27.40
C PRO A 158 0.39 -6.87 -26.94
N ASP A 159 -0.58 -6.51 -26.10
CA ASP A 159 -0.74 -5.18 -25.50
C ASP A 159 0.05 -5.00 -24.17
N GLY A 160 0.88 -5.97 -23.80
CA GLY A 160 1.69 -5.97 -22.59
C GLY A 160 0.95 -6.38 -21.31
N ARG A 161 -0.34 -6.65 -21.36
CA ARG A 161 -1.07 -7.21 -20.20
C ARG A 161 -0.61 -8.63 -19.92
N ILE A 162 -0.67 -9.01 -18.65
CA ILE A 162 -0.36 -10.38 -18.22
C ILE A 162 -1.67 -11.10 -17.99
N HIS A 163 -1.85 -12.21 -18.71
CA HIS A 163 -2.94 -13.17 -18.45
C HIS A 163 -2.40 -14.28 -17.55
N LEU A 164 -2.98 -14.40 -16.37
CA LEU A 164 -2.73 -15.50 -15.44
C LEU A 164 -3.94 -16.42 -15.44
N SER A 165 -3.71 -17.71 -15.61
CA SER A 165 -4.75 -18.71 -15.44
C SER A 165 -4.35 -19.74 -14.39
N ILE A 166 -5.31 -20.09 -13.53
CA ILE A 166 -5.18 -21.12 -12.51
C ILE A 166 -6.34 -22.07 -12.69
N GLN A 167 -6.02 -23.32 -13.03
CA GLN A 167 -7.02 -24.37 -13.20
C GLN A 167 -6.92 -25.33 -12.02
N HIS A 168 -7.88 -25.25 -11.12
CA HIS A 168 -8.02 -26.20 -10.02
C HIS A 168 -8.64 -27.52 -10.49
N ARG A 169 -8.47 -28.56 -9.69
CA ARG A 169 -9.23 -29.79 -9.86
C ARG A 169 -10.73 -29.52 -9.73
N PRO A 170 -11.57 -30.30 -10.43
CA PRO A 170 -13.00 -30.25 -10.20
C PRO A 170 -13.31 -30.42 -8.71
N LEU A 171 -14.23 -29.63 -8.20
CA LEU A 171 -14.72 -29.73 -6.83
C LEU A 171 -15.98 -30.60 -6.85
N PRO A 172 -15.90 -31.87 -6.43
CA PRO A 172 -17.05 -32.77 -6.46
C PRO A 172 -18.20 -32.21 -5.62
N GLY A 173 -19.41 -32.23 -6.16
CA GLY A 173 -20.61 -31.75 -5.47
C GLY A 173 -20.78 -30.22 -5.41
N VAL A 174 -19.85 -29.45 -5.99
CA VAL A 174 -19.95 -27.97 -6.03
C VAL A 174 -20.48 -27.54 -7.39
N THR A 175 -21.59 -26.82 -7.39
CA THR A 175 -22.18 -26.24 -8.61
C THR A 175 -21.69 -24.81 -8.84
N PRO A 176 -21.75 -24.29 -10.10
CA PRO A 176 -21.43 -22.89 -10.36
C PRO A 176 -22.26 -21.91 -9.52
N GLN A 177 -23.51 -22.23 -9.24
CA GLN A 177 -24.41 -21.42 -8.40
C GLN A 177 -23.92 -21.35 -6.95
N MET A 178 -23.40 -22.46 -6.39
CA MET A 178 -22.80 -22.48 -5.05
C MET A 178 -21.54 -21.63 -5.00
N LEU A 179 -20.69 -21.67 -6.03
CA LEU A 179 -19.51 -20.80 -6.11
C LEU A 179 -19.92 -19.33 -6.22
N ALA A 180 -20.87 -18.99 -7.07
CA ALA A 180 -21.37 -17.62 -7.19
C ALA A 180 -21.94 -17.10 -5.87
N TRP A 181 -22.71 -17.93 -5.16
CA TRP A 181 -23.19 -17.61 -3.82
C TRP A 181 -22.02 -17.39 -2.84
N TRP A 182 -21.04 -18.30 -2.81
CA TRP A 182 -19.87 -18.20 -1.95
C TRP A 182 -19.13 -16.88 -2.11
N TYR A 183 -18.79 -16.49 -3.34
CA TYR A 183 -18.09 -15.24 -3.61
C TYR A 183 -18.89 -14.00 -3.24
N ARG A 184 -20.22 -14.07 -3.29
CA ARG A 184 -21.09 -12.95 -2.83
C ARG A 184 -21.08 -12.77 -1.32
N VAL A 185 -21.05 -13.86 -0.56
CA VAL A 185 -21.14 -13.80 0.89
C VAL A 185 -19.78 -13.68 1.57
N LEU A 186 -18.69 -14.07 0.88
CA LEU A 186 -17.33 -14.08 1.40
C LEU A 186 -16.90 -12.75 2.01
N PRO A 187 -17.10 -11.58 1.37
CA PRO A 187 -16.63 -10.29 1.87
C PRO A 187 -17.47 -9.73 3.02
N ILE A 188 -18.67 -10.23 3.25
CA ILE A 188 -19.65 -9.63 4.18
C ILE A 188 -20.04 -10.56 5.33
N SER A 189 -19.61 -11.81 5.32
CA SER A 189 -20.04 -12.81 6.30
C SER A 189 -18.96 -13.13 7.30
N GLN A 190 -19.41 -13.54 8.48
CA GLN A 190 -18.56 -14.07 9.54
C GLN A 190 -19.01 -15.48 9.88
N VAL A 191 -18.09 -16.28 10.38
CA VAL A 191 -18.30 -17.66 10.80
C VAL A 191 -17.52 -17.93 12.08
N GLU A 192 -18.10 -18.71 12.96
CA GLU A 192 -17.40 -19.19 14.14
C GLU A 192 -16.57 -20.42 13.79
N PHE A 193 -15.26 -20.31 13.91
CA PHE A 193 -14.34 -21.44 13.82
C PHE A 193 -13.06 -21.13 14.60
N ASP A 194 -12.34 -22.17 14.99
CA ASP A 194 -11.11 -22.05 15.79
C ASP A 194 -11.35 -21.22 17.08
N GLY A 195 -12.52 -21.41 17.70
CA GLY A 195 -12.91 -20.78 18.97
C GLY A 195 -13.19 -19.27 18.91
N ALA A 196 -13.33 -18.69 17.71
CA ALA A 196 -13.62 -17.26 17.56
C ALA A 196 -14.50 -16.96 16.35
N LEU A 197 -15.24 -15.84 16.40
CA LEU A 197 -15.95 -15.31 15.26
C LEU A 197 -14.95 -14.63 14.30
N ARG A 198 -14.90 -15.10 13.07
CA ARG A 198 -13.91 -14.67 12.07
C ARG A 198 -14.57 -14.32 10.74
N PRO A 199 -13.97 -13.43 9.93
CA PRO A 199 -14.41 -13.23 8.56
C PRO A 199 -14.45 -14.56 7.79
N LEU A 200 -15.49 -14.78 7.00
CA LEU A 200 -15.64 -16.00 6.20
C LEU A 200 -14.44 -16.23 5.27
N TYR A 201 -13.81 -15.13 4.83
CA TYR A 201 -12.55 -15.15 4.06
C TYR A 201 -11.44 -15.98 4.72
N HIS A 202 -11.34 -15.94 6.05
CA HIS A 202 -10.32 -16.73 6.78
C HIS A 202 -10.56 -18.24 6.72
N LEU A 203 -11.77 -18.67 6.41
CA LEU A 203 -12.06 -20.06 6.15
C LEU A 203 -11.53 -20.51 4.77
N PHE A 204 -11.54 -19.61 3.81
CA PHE A 204 -11.01 -19.82 2.46
C PHE A 204 -9.48 -19.70 2.43
N HIS A 205 -8.93 -18.74 3.18
CA HIS A 205 -7.49 -18.50 3.34
C HIS A 205 -7.09 -18.57 4.83
N PRO A 206 -7.00 -19.78 5.39
CA PRO A 206 -6.84 -19.97 6.84
C PRO A 206 -5.48 -19.53 7.38
N THR A 207 -4.49 -19.36 6.50
CA THR A 207 -3.14 -18.87 6.85
C THR A 207 -2.95 -17.37 6.64
N GLU A 208 -3.96 -16.68 6.10
CA GLU A 208 -3.92 -15.25 5.82
C GLU A 208 -4.76 -14.48 6.86
N HIS A 209 -4.29 -13.27 7.20
CA HIS A 209 -4.99 -12.35 8.10
C HIS A 209 -5.52 -11.12 7.36
N GLY A 210 -5.76 -11.27 6.06
CA GLY A 210 -6.31 -10.23 5.20
C GLY A 210 -7.77 -9.90 5.52
N ARG A 211 -8.24 -8.79 4.95
CA ARG A 211 -9.65 -8.43 4.89
C ARG A 211 -10.08 -8.32 3.45
N ILE A 212 -11.28 -8.79 3.16
CA ILE A 212 -11.99 -8.50 1.91
C ILE A 212 -13.15 -7.57 2.24
N TRP A 213 -13.35 -6.56 1.43
CA TRP A 213 -14.51 -5.67 1.52
C TRP A 213 -15.04 -5.38 0.11
N VAL A 214 -16.27 -4.93 0.05
CA VAL A 214 -16.89 -4.49 -1.21
C VAL A 214 -16.56 -3.01 -1.38
N GLU A 215 -15.73 -2.70 -2.36
CA GLU A 215 -15.36 -1.30 -2.70
C GLU A 215 -16.47 -0.64 -3.52
N ALA A 216 -17.04 -1.38 -4.48
CA ALA A 216 -18.19 -0.95 -5.26
C ALA A 216 -19.19 -2.11 -5.36
N PRO A 217 -20.42 -1.93 -4.90
CA PRO A 217 -21.46 -2.93 -5.11
C PRO A 217 -21.78 -3.08 -6.59
N ALA A 218 -22.28 -4.25 -6.98
CA ALA A 218 -22.81 -4.47 -8.32
C ALA A 218 -23.94 -3.47 -8.65
N ALA A 219 -24.20 -3.24 -9.92
CA ALA A 219 -25.23 -2.28 -10.39
C ALA A 219 -26.63 -2.55 -9.81
N ASP A 220 -26.90 -3.78 -9.36
CA ASP A 220 -28.15 -4.18 -8.69
C ASP A 220 -28.10 -4.01 -7.15
N GLY A 221 -27.04 -3.39 -6.62
CA GLY A 221 -26.86 -3.13 -5.18
C GLY A 221 -26.43 -4.35 -4.36
N ARG A 222 -26.22 -5.51 -4.97
CA ARG A 222 -25.75 -6.70 -4.26
C ARG A 222 -24.25 -6.62 -4.00
N PRO A 223 -23.77 -7.05 -2.81
CA PRO A 223 -22.35 -7.15 -2.55
C PRO A 223 -21.72 -8.25 -3.40
N GLY A 224 -20.66 -7.90 -4.10
CA GLY A 224 -19.78 -8.83 -4.81
C GLY A 224 -20.38 -9.53 -6.02
N VAL A 225 -19.95 -9.14 -7.21
CA VAL A 225 -20.04 -9.95 -8.44
C VAL A 225 -18.63 -10.20 -8.93
#